data_b76de1b433205f0fe9e038fcba969aaa
#
_entry.id   b76de1b433205f0fe9e038fcba969aaa
#
_cell.length_a   1.000
_cell.length_b   1.000
_cell.length_c   1.000
_cell.angle_alpha   90.00
_cell.angle_beta   90.00
_cell.angle_gamma   90.00
#
_symmetry.space_group_name_H-M   'P 1'
#
loop_
_entity.id
_entity.type
_entity.pdbx_description
1 polymer ?
#
loop_
_entity_poly.entity_id
_entity_poly.type
_entity_poly.pdbx_seq_one_letter_code
_entity_poly.pdbx_strand_id
1 'polypeptide(L)'
;MPPLQTSNSTPVTAKPIIDRTAGRVDVNQRKIINGGGADVVQLWPIKHKFAWEAYNVGNANHWLPTEISMQSDIEQWRGQTVLTDDERHAFRMVLGFFTTADSIAANNLVLAFYKHITSPEARLFLLRQAYEEAIHTQAYQYMVESLGLDGTEIYNMYREVDAIYNKE
;
A
#
# COMPACT_ATOMS: atom_id res chain seq x y z
N MET A 1 12.40 30.86 -34.60
CA MET A 1 11.76 30.25 -33.41
C MET A 1 10.29 30.64 -33.41
N PRO A 2 9.35 29.71 -33.50
CA PRO A 2 7.94 30.04 -33.34
C PRO A 2 7.64 30.37 -31.88
N PRO A 3 6.66 31.25 -31.56
CA PRO A 3 6.31 31.63 -30.20
C PRO A 3 5.67 30.45 -29.47
N LEU A 4 6.09 30.25 -28.22
CA LEU A 4 5.45 29.30 -27.30
C LEU A 4 3.96 29.64 -27.12
N GLN A 5 3.10 28.71 -27.50
CA GLN A 5 1.67 28.82 -27.19
C GLN A 5 1.48 28.63 -25.69
N THR A 6 1.08 29.69 -25.01
CA THR A 6 0.63 29.63 -23.62
C THR A 6 -0.70 28.87 -23.58
N SER A 7 -0.68 27.68 -23.05
CA SER A 7 -1.92 26.93 -22.76
C SER A 7 -2.72 27.68 -21.69
N ASN A 8 -3.87 28.22 -22.07
CA ASN A 8 -4.88 28.71 -21.15
C ASN A 8 -5.47 27.51 -20.39
N SER A 9 -4.83 27.07 -19.32
CA SER A 9 -5.44 26.16 -18.39
C SER A 9 -6.48 26.94 -17.58
N THR A 10 -7.75 26.63 -17.81
CA THR A 10 -8.84 27.09 -16.94
C THR A 10 -8.51 26.67 -15.50
N PRO A 11 -8.54 27.56 -14.51
CA PRO A 11 -8.25 27.18 -13.15
C PRO A 11 -9.27 26.13 -12.68
N VAL A 12 -8.81 24.94 -12.34
CA VAL A 12 -9.63 23.91 -11.71
C VAL A 12 -10.00 24.45 -10.33
N THR A 13 -11.21 24.96 -10.18
CA THR A 13 -11.75 25.32 -8.87
C THR A 13 -11.91 24.03 -8.06
N ALA A 14 -11.01 23.80 -7.12
CA ALA A 14 -11.12 22.69 -6.19
C ALA A 14 -12.47 22.81 -5.45
N LYS A 15 -13.32 21.78 -5.59
CA LYS A 15 -14.54 21.71 -4.79
C LYS A 15 -14.17 21.60 -3.32
N PRO A 16 -14.83 22.33 -2.42
CA PRO A 16 -14.56 22.20 -0.99
C PRO A 16 -14.81 20.73 -0.55
N ILE A 17 -13.92 20.23 0.31
CA ILE A 17 -14.04 18.85 0.86
C ILE A 17 -15.33 18.70 1.67
N ILE A 18 -15.78 19.79 2.29
CA ILE A 18 -17.01 19.83 3.08
C ILE A 18 -18.07 20.62 2.34
N ASP A 19 -19.15 19.95 1.97
CA ASP A 19 -20.32 20.62 1.42
C ASP A 19 -21.29 21.02 2.55
N ARG A 20 -21.32 22.29 2.88
CA ARG A 20 -22.19 22.82 3.94
C ARG A 20 -23.66 22.90 3.55
N THR A 21 -23.96 22.75 2.26
CA THR A 21 -25.32 22.80 1.70
C THR A 21 -25.98 21.42 1.59
N ALA A 22 -25.17 20.37 1.63
CA ALA A 22 -25.66 19.00 1.67
C ALA A 22 -26.46 18.78 2.97
N GLY A 23 -27.71 18.41 2.85
CA GLY A 23 -28.53 18.04 3.99
C GLY A 23 -27.95 16.87 4.80
N ARG A 24 -28.52 16.58 5.95
CA ARG A 24 -28.17 15.39 6.72
C ARG A 24 -28.49 14.15 5.91
N VAL A 25 -27.45 13.34 5.62
CA VAL A 25 -27.66 12.09 4.91
C VAL A 25 -28.09 11.02 5.91
N ASP A 26 -29.17 10.30 5.56
CA ASP A 26 -29.59 9.14 6.35
C ASP A 26 -28.46 8.09 6.33
N VAL A 27 -27.98 7.72 7.52
CA VAL A 27 -26.93 6.71 7.68
C VAL A 27 -27.28 5.41 6.97
N ASN A 28 -28.57 5.04 6.94
CA ASN A 28 -29.02 3.82 6.28
C ASN A 28 -28.85 3.84 4.75
N GLN A 29 -28.71 5.02 4.17
CA GLN A 29 -28.50 5.21 2.74
C GLN A 29 -27.02 5.36 2.35
N ARG A 30 -26.10 5.41 3.30
CA ARG A 30 -24.68 5.45 3.01
C ARG A 30 -24.25 4.26 2.17
N LYS A 31 -23.48 4.52 1.13
CA LYS A 31 -22.89 3.51 0.24
C LYS A 31 -21.39 3.40 0.50
N ILE A 32 -20.83 2.22 0.25
CA ILE A 32 -19.39 2.01 0.33
C ILE A 32 -18.70 2.70 -0.84
N ILE A 33 -19.27 2.57 -2.04
CA ILE A 33 -18.70 3.03 -3.30
C ILE A 33 -19.63 4.06 -3.92
N ASN A 34 -19.07 5.16 -4.40
CA ASN A 34 -19.78 6.20 -5.16
C ASN A 34 -21.07 6.70 -4.49
N GLY A 35 -21.06 6.81 -3.17
CA GLY A 35 -22.14 7.47 -2.42
C GLY A 35 -22.05 8.99 -2.47
N GLY A 36 -22.99 9.68 -1.85
CA GLY A 36 -22.98 11.14 -1.74
C GLY A 36 -21.77 11.67 -0.96
N GLY A 37 -21.17 12.77 -1.42
CA GLY A 37 -19.94 13.33 -0.87
C GLY A 37 -20.05 13.91 0.55
N ALA A 38 -21.27 14.16 1.05
CA ALA A 38 -21.51 14.81 2.35
C ALA A 38 -21.01 13.96 3.56
N ASP A 39 -20.96 12.65 3.41
CA ASP A 39 -20.67 11.73 4.52
C ASP A 39 -19.27 11.17 4.57
N VAL A 40 -18.43 11.53 3.62
CA VAL A 40 -17.07 10.94 3.49
C VAL A 40 -16.20 11.18 4.73
N VAL A 41 -16.45 12.25 5.46
CA VAL A 41 -15.67 12.63 6.65
C VAL A 41 -16.36 12.32 7.96
N GLN A 42 -17.64 11.93 7.94
CA GLN A 42 -18.42 11.71 9.17
C GLN A 42 -18.48 10.21 9.51
N LEU A 43 -17.65 9.80 10.47
CA LEU A 43 -17.59 8.40 10.90
C LEU A 43 -18.84 7.95 11.68
N TRP A 44 -19.35 8.79 12.59
CA TRP A 44 -20.49 8.44 13.44
C TRP A 44 -21.83 8.84 12.81
N PRO A 45 -22.86 8.00 12.95
CA PRO A 45 -22.88 6.65 13.49
C PRO A 45 -22.30 5.62 12.52
N ILE A 46 -21.68 4.55 13.08
CA ILE A 46 -21.08 3.46 12.31
C ILE A 46 -22.16 2.67 11.56
N LYS A 47 -22.06 2.59 10.25
CA LYS A 47 -22.93 1.75 9.41
C LYS A 47 -22.23 0.46 8.96
N HIS A 48 -21.06 0.57 8.38
CA HIS A 48 -20.33 -0.56 7.80
C HIS A 48 -19.42 -1.20 8.87
N LYS A 49 -20.05 -1.91 9.82
CA LYS A 49 -19.37 -2.49 10.98
C LYS A 49 -18.20 -3.39 10.60
N PHE A 50 -18.34 -4.20 9.54
CA PHE A 50 -17.26 -5.09 9.08
C PHE A 50 -15.97 -4.33 8.76
N ALA A 51 -16.07 -3.17 8.08
CA ALA A 51 -14.91 -2.35 7.74
C ALA A 51 -14.31 -1.68 8.98
N TRP A 52 -15.16 -1.25 9.91
CA TRP A 52 -14.73 -0.72 11.20
C TRP A 52 -14.01 -1.76 12.06
N GLU A 53 -14.56 -2.98 12.11
CA GLU A 53 -13.95 -4.11 12.82
C GLU A 53 -12.60 -4.50 12.19
N ALA A 54 -12.54 -4.60 10.85
CA ALA A 54 -11.30 -4.89 10.14
C ALA A 54 -10.21 -3.82 10.38
N TYR A 55 -10.59 -2.53 10.42
CA TYR A 55 -9.69 -1.45 10.79
C TYR A 55 -9.13 -1.62 12.20
N ASN A 56 -9.98 -1.94 13.18
CA ASN A 56 -9.57 -2.14 14.56
C ASN A 56 -8.68 -3.37 14.74
N VAL A 57 -9.00 -4.48 14.05
CA VAL A 57 -8.16 -5.69 14.03
C VAL A 57 -6.78 -5.38 13.45
N GLY A 58 -6.71 -4.65 12.33
CA GLY A 58 -5.45 -4.22 11.75
C GLY A 58 -4.61 -3.37 12.71
N ASN A 59 -5.24 -2.47 13.47
CA ASN A 59 -4.52 -1.67 14.47
C ASN A 59 -4.02 -2.51 15.65
N ALA A 60 -4.81 -3.50 16.10
CA ALA A 60 -4.43 -4.38 17.20
C ALA A 60 -3.27 -5.32 16.82
N ASN A 61 -3.15 -5.65 15.53
CA ASN A 61 -2.09 -6.50 14.99
C ASN A 61 -0.91 -5.68 14.40
N HIS A 62 -0.73 -4.44 14.81
CA HIS A 62 0.40 -3.63 14.36
C HIS A 62 1.72 -4.25 14.81
N TRP A 63 2.68 -4.24 13.91
CA TRP A 63 4.04 -4.75 14.14
C TRP A 63 5.07 -3.87 13.42
N LEU A 64 6.33 -4.02 13.78
CA LEU A 64 7.46 -3.39 13.10
C LEU A 64 8.48 -4.46 12.69
N PRO A 65 9.13 -4.32 11.52
CA PRO A 65 10.13 -5.30 11.06
C PRO A 65 11.26 -5.53 12.06
N THR A 66 11.65 -4.50 12.81
CA THR A 66 12.72 -4.55 13.81
C THR A 66 12.37 -5.35 15.07
N GLU A 67 11.12 -5.75 15.26
CA GLU A 67 10.69 -6.64 16.34
C GLU A 67 11.06 -8.10 16.05
N ILE A 68 11.38 -8.41 14.77
CA ILE A 68 11.73 -9.75 14.32
C ILE A 68 13.25 -9.86 14.20
N SER A 69 13.86 -10.76 15.00
CA SER A 69 15.30 -10.99 14.93
C SER A 69 15.67 -11.75 13.66
N MET A 70 16.60 -11.22 12.88
CA MET A 70 17.18 -11.88 11.70
C MET A 70 18.44 -12.71 12.03
N GLN A 71 18.76 -12.92 13.31
CA GLN A 71 20.02 -13.55 13.71
C GLN A 71 20.18 -14.96 13.12
N SER A 72 19.16 -15.81 13.25
CA SER A 72 19.20 -17.18 12.72
C SER A 72 19.19 -17.20 11.19
N ASP A 73 18.48 -16.28 10.57
CA ASP A 73 18.41 -16.18 9.10
C ASP A 73 19.76 -15.76 8.52
N ILE A 74 20.47 -14.83 9.18
CA ILE A 74 21.82 -14.40 8.81
C ILE A 74 22.81 -15.57 8.92
N GLU A 75 22.73 -16.37 10.00
CA GLU A 75 23.57 -17.54 10.18
C GLU A 75 23.33 -18.60 9.10
N GLN A 76 22.07 -18.89 8.79
CA GLN A 76 21.68 -19.81 7.71
C GLN A 76 22.11 -19.30 6.33
N TRP A 77 21.93 -18.00 6.08
CA TRP A 77 22.30 -17.37 4.81
C TRP A 77 23.82 -17.44 4.58
N ARG A 78 24.61 -17.21 5.59
CA ARG A 78 26.07 -17.28 5.53
C ARG A 78 26.62 -18.71 5.55
N GLY A 79 25.86 -19.66 6.08
CA GLY A 79 26.24 -21.07 6.16
C GLY A 79 26.29 -21.72 4.79
N GLN A 80 27.42 -22.35 4.44
CA GLN A 80 27.63 -22.97 3.11
C GLN A 80 26.87 -24.28 2.90
N THR A 81 26.35 -24.88 3.96
CA THR A 81 25.75 -26.23 3.94
C THR A 81 24.26 -26.24 4.28
N VAL A 82 23.70 -25.09 4.68
CA VAL A 82 22.28 -25.00 5.13
C VAL A 82 21.33 -24.77 3.96
N LEU A 83 21.73 -23.90 3.05
CA LEU A 83 20.95 -23.56 1.85
C LEU A 83 21.74 -23.90 0.60
N THR A 84 21.07 -24.51 -0.38
CA THR A 84 21.61 -24.73 -1.71
C THR A 84 21.64 -23.41 -2.50
N ASP A 85 22.37 -23.36 -3.61
CA ASP A 85 22.38 -22.20 -4.51
C ASP A 85 21.01 -21.96 -5.14
N ASP A 86 20.26 -23.02 -5.45
CA ASP A 86 18.90 -22.93 -6.00
C ASP A 86 17.91 -22.31 -4.98
N GLU A 87 18.00 -22.70 -3.71
CA GLU A 87 17.20 -22.12 -2.64
C GLU A 87 17.52 -20.64 -2.43
N ARG A 88 18.81 -20.27 -2.45
CA ARG A 88 19.24 -18.87 -2.39
C ARG A 88 18.75 -18.07 -3.59
N HIS A 89 18.82 -18.66 -4.79
CA HIS A 89 18.29 -18.05 -6.00
C HIS A 89 16.78 -17.84 -5.90
N ALA A 90 16.02 -18.88 -5.52
CA ALA A 90 14.58 -18.80 -5.35
C ALA A 90 14.17 -17.71 -4.32
N PHE A 91 14.89 -17.63 -3.18
CA PHE A 91 14.64 -16.60 -2.17
C PHE A 91 14.87 -15.19 -2.73
N ARG A 92 15.96 -14.94 -3.47
CA ARG A 92 16.24 -13.65 -4.10
C ARG A 92 15.15 -13.25 -5.09
N MET A 93 14.67 -14.20 -5.91
CA MET A 93 13.61 -13.96 -6.89
C MET A 93 12.29 -13.58 -6.22
N VAL A 94 11.92 -14.29 -5.14
CA VAL A 94 10.72 -13.99 -4.36
C VAL A 94 10.84 -12.61 -3.70
N LEU A 95 11.99 -12.31 -3.10
CA LEU A 95 12.24 -11.01 -2.46
C LEU A 95 12.21 -9.87 -3.50
N GLY A 96 12.84 -10.06 -4.68
CA GLY A 96 12.80 -9.08 -5.76
C GLY A 96 11.39 -8.80 -6.30
N PHE A 97 10.50 -9.79 -6.29
CA PHE A 97 9.09 -9.58 -6.60
C PHE A 97 8.39 -8.74 -5.51
N PHE A 98 8.46 -9.16 -4.26
CA PHE A 98 7.72 -8.49 -3.18
C PHE A 98 8.19 -7.06 -2.89
N THR A 99 9.47 -6.74 -3.09
CA THR A 99 9.98 -5.36 -2.87
C THR A 99 9.25 -4.32 -3.72
N THR A 100 8.67 -4.72 -4.85
CA THR A 100 7.93 -3.82 -5.76
C THR A 100 6.43 -4.02 -5.67
N ALA A 101 5.95 -5.27 -5.60
CA ALA A 101 4.53 -5.62 -5.58
C ALA A 101 3.74 -4.86 -4.50
N ASP A 102 4.24 -4.83 -3.27
CA ASP A 102 3.56 -4.17 -2.16
C ASP A 102 3.55 -2.63 -2.30
N SER A 103 4.59 -2.06 -2.91
CA SER A 103 4.60 -0.64 -3.26
C SER A 103 3.54 -0.30 -4.32
N ILE A 104 3.34 -1.17 -5.31
CA ILE A 104 2.28 -1.04 -6.32
C ILE A 104 0.92 -1.20 -5.66
N ALA A 105 0.75 -2.19 -4.78
CA ALA A 105 -0.49 -2.40 -4.03
C ALA A 105 -0.87 -1.17 -3.19
N ALA A 106 0.06 -0.60 -2.42
CA ALA A 106 -0.14 0.62 -1.64
C ALA A 106 -0.58 1.80 -2.52
N ASN A 107 0.11 2.02 -3.65
CA ASN A 107 -0.24 3.07 -4.59
C ASN A 107 -1.62 2.87 -5.21
N ASN A 108 -1.98 1.66 -5.59
CA ASN A 108 -3.30 1.35 -6.14
C ASN A 108 -4.41 1.57 -5.12
N LEU A 109 -4.22 1.18 -3.87
CA LEU A 109 -5.19 1.44 -2.79
C LEU A 109 -5.48 2.94 -2.65
N VAL A 110 -4.45 3.77 -2.65
CA VAL A 110 -4.58 5.22 -2.41
C VAL A 110 -5.03 5.96 -3.68
N LEU A 111 -4.40 5.69 -4.83
CA LEU A 111 -4.60 6.48 -6.06
C LEU A 111 -5.78 5.99 -6.90
N ALA A 112 -6.01 4.68 -6.98
CA ALA A 112 -7.05 4.11 -7.81
C ALA A 112 -8.35 3.87 -7.04
N PHE A 113 -8.31 3.17 -5.91
CA PHE A 113 -9.51 2.74 -5.19
C PHE A 113 -10.07 3.81 -4.25
N TYR A 114 -9.23 4.45 -3.45
CA TYR A 114 -9.66 5.33 -2.37
C TYR A 114 -10.63 6.44 -2.80
N LYS A 115 -10.44 7.01 -3.99
CA LYS A 115 -11.31 8.07 -4.54
C LYS A 115 -12.75 7.63 -4.77
N HIS A 116 -12.99 6.33 -5.00
CA HIS A 116 -14.32 5.77 -5.23
C HIS A 116 -15.02 5.33 -3.95
N ILE A 117 -14.27 5.19 -2.87
CA ILE A 117 -14.83 4.76 -1.58
C ILE A 117 -15.38 5.98 -0.86
N THR A 118 -16.66 5.90 -0.48
CA THR A 118 -17.38 6.98 0.19
C THR A 118 -17.79 6.65 1.63
N SER A 119 -17.67 5.39 2.05
CA SER A 119 -17.84 5.00 3.46
C SER A 119 -16.63 5.44 4.29
N PRO A 120 -16.82 6.23 5.36
CA PRO A 120 -15.74 6.63 6.26
C PRO A 120 -15.01 5.43 6.90
N GLU A 121 -15.76 4.40 7.29
CA GLU A 121 -15.21 3.18 7.88
C GLU A 121 -14.31 2.43 6.89
N ALA A 122 -14.77 2.28 5.65
CA ALA A 122 -14.01 1.62 4.60
C ALA A 122 -12.76 2.45 4.20
N ARG A 123 -12.83 3.77 4.24
CA ARG A 123 -11.67 4.65 4.04
C ARG A 123 -10.62 4.47 5.11
N LEU A 124 -11.00 4.40 6.37
CA LEU A 124 -10.05 4.12 7.46
C LEU A 124 -9.39 2.76 7.28
N PHE A 125 -10.15 1.73 6.92
CA PHE A 125 -9.61 0.41 6.65
C PHE A 125 -8.60 0.43 5.48
N LEU A 126 -8.92 1.07 4.37
CA LEU A 126 -8.01 1.17 3.22
C LEU A 126 -6.71 1.93 3.55
N LEU A 127 -6.78 2.99 4.35
CA LEU A 127 -5.59 3.70 4.82
C LEU A 127 -4.73 2.81 5.73
N ARG A 128 -5.37 2.02 6.60
CA ARG A 128 -4.64 1.07 7.43
C ARG A 128 -4.00 -0.04 6.60
N GLN A 129 -4.69 -0.52 5.57
CA GLN A 129 -4.14 -1.51 4.63
C GLN A 129 -2.97 -0.92 3.84
N ALA A 130 -3.09 0.28 3.28
CA ALA A 130 -1.99 0.93 2.57
C ALA A 130 -0.76 1.17 3.48
N TYR A 131 -1.00 1.44 4.76
CA TYR A 131 0.07 1.53 5.76
C TYR A 131 0.72 0.16 6.01
N GLU A 132 -0.05 -0.93 6.03
CA GLU A 132 0.49 -2.29 6.16
C GLU A 132 1.44 -2.64 5.00
N GLU A 133 1.06 -2.29 3.76
CA GLU A 133 1.94 -2.49 2.59
C GLU A 133 3.25 -1.68 2.72
N ALA A 134 3.21 -0.51 3.34
CA ALA A 134 4.43 0.26 3.63
C ALA A 134 5.32 -0.45 4.69
N ILE A 135 4.73 -1.09 5.70
CA ILE A 135 5.46 -1.90 6.68
C ILE A 135 6.08 -3.13 6.00
N HIS A 136 5.36 -3.80 5.09
CA HIS A 136 5.90 -4.90 4.29
C HIS A 136 7.11 -4.46 3.47
N THR A 137 7.01 -3.33 2.77
CA THR A 137 8.13 -2.76 2.00
C THR A 137 9.35 -2.50 2.88
N GLN A 138 9.15 -1.96 4.09
CA GLN A 138 10.22 -1.76 5.08
C GLN A 138 10.79 -3.11 5.55
N ALA A 139 9.97 -4.14 5.71
CA ALA A 139 10.41 -5.47 6.11
C ALA A 139 11.33 -6.09 5.05
N TYR A 140 11.02 -5.95 3.77
CA TYR A 140 11.89 -6.43 2.69
C TYR A 140 13.22 -5.68 2.66
N GLN A 141 13.22 -4.36 2.86
CA GLN A 141 14.46 -3.61 3.01
C GLN A 141 15.29 -4.14 4.18
N TYR A 142 14.67 -4.35 5.32
CA TYR A 142 15.33 -4.91 6.51
C TYR A 142 15.93 -6.30 6.25
N MET A 143 15.24 -7.17 5.48
CA MET A 143 15.77 -8.48 5.07
C MET A 143 16.97 -8.34 4.13
N VAL A 144 16.88 -7.49 3.10
CA VAL A 144 17.97 -7.24 2.14
C VAL A 144 19.23 -6.79 2.86
N GLU A 145 19.12 -5.80 3.75
CA GLU A 145 20.23 -5.26 4.52
C GLU A 145 20.80 -6.28 5.50
N SER A 146 19.95 -6.98 6.24
CA SER A 146 20.36 -7.97 7.24
C SER A 146 21.14 -9.15 6.64
N LEU A 147 20.70 -9.62 5.47
CA LEU A 147 21.36 -10.73 4.74
C LEU A 147 22.58 -10.27 3.94
N GLY A 148 22.83 -8.97 3.83
CA GLY A 148 23.92 -8.40 3.04
C GLY A 148 23.77 -8.65 1.54
N LEU A 149 22.52 -8.63 1.03
CA LEU A 149 22.22 -8.74 -0.39
C LEU A 149 22.53 -7.42 -1.10
N ASP A 150 22.83 -7.49 -2.41
CA ASP A 150 22.96 -6.30 -3.24
C ASP A 150 21.54 -5.69 -3.45
N GLY A 151 21.29 -4.57 -2.78
CA GLY A 151 20.01 -3.87 -2.92
C GLY A 151 19.75 -3.42 -4.36
N THR A 152 20.79 -3.05 -5.12
CA THR A 152 20.61 -2.65 -6.51
C THR A 152 20.13 -3.82 -7.37
N GLU A 153 20.70 -5.01 -7.18
CA GLU A 153 20.24 -6.23 -7.85
C GLU A 153 18.77 -6.52 -7.50
N ILE A 154 18.45 -6.62 -6.20
CA ILE A 154 17.10 -7.00 -5.74
C ILE A 154 16.03 -6.01 -6.21
N TYR A 155 16.26 -4.71 -6.01
CA TYR A 155 15.27 -3.67 -6.35
C TYR A 155 15.16 -3.36 -7.85
N ASN A 156 16.03 -3.88 -8.70
CA ASN A 156 15.90 -3.77 -10.17
C ASN A 156 15.30 -5.02 -10.83
N MET A 157 15.07 -6.11 -10.08
CA MET A 157 14.54 -7.36 -10.67
C MET A 157 13.20 -7.18 -11.39
N TYR A 158 12.34 -6.25 -10.96
CA TYR A 158 11.09 -5.97 -11.64
C TYR A 158 11.27 -5.44 -13.09
N ARG A 159 12.46 -4.93 -13.44
CA ARG A 159 12.80 -4.46 -14.80
C ARG A 159 13.59 -5.48 -15.59
N GLU A 160 14.39 -6.30 -14.91
CA GLU A 160 15.40 -7.15 -15.53
C GLU A 160 14.95 -8.59 -15.66
N VAL A 161 13.98 -9.02 -14.86
CA VAL A 161 13.48 -10.41 -14.83
C VAL A 161 12.08 -10.47 -15.42
N ASP A 162 11.95 -11.03 -16.62
CA ASP A 162 10.68 -11.12 -17.35
C ASP A 162 9.54 -11.74 -16.54
N ALA A 163 9.83 -12.75 -15.72
CA ALA A 163 8.84 -13.40 -14.89
C ALA A 163 8.27 -12.48 -13.80
N ILE A 164 9.06 -11.53 -13.31
CA ILE A 164 8.62 -10.52 -12.34
C ILE A 164 7.91 -9.40 -13.10
N TYR A 165 8.53 -8.84 -14.13
CA TYR A 165 7.96 -7.77 -14.95
C TYR A 165 6.54 -8.06 -15.46
N ASN A 166 6.26 -9.29 -15.87
CA ASN A 166 4.95 -9.67 -16.40
C ASN A 166 3.87 -9.88 -15.30
N LYS A 167 4.24 -9.82 -14.03
CA LYS A 167 3.30 -9.94 -12.89
C LYS A 167 3.00 -8.60 -12.22
N GLU A 168 3.88 -7.63 -12.36
CA GLU A 168 3.73 -6.26 -11.88
C GLU A 168 2.81 -5.42 -12.82
#